data_476640e9c0669dcb2f469631884137d5
#
_entry.id   476640e9c0669dcb2f469631884137d5
#
_cell.length_a   1.000
_cell.length_b   1.000
_cell.length_c   1.000
_cell.angle_alpha   90.00
_cell.angle_beta   90.00
_cell.angle_gamma   90.00
#
_symmetry.space_group_name_H-M   'P 1'
#
loop_
_entity.id
_entity.type
_entity.pdbx_description
1 polymer ?
#
loop_
_entity_poly.entity_id
_entity_poly.type
_entity_poly.pdbx_seq_one_letter_code
_entity_poly.pdbx_strand_id
1 'polypeptide(L)'
;MVSQFLMIFTLISIWISLIWGVVILVSAVHFWLKHSDFKVDKEELPYYPKVTIVVPAHNEDVVISQTAKAILNMNYPHDKVELLLFADNCSDNTYQECLAVQALPEYAGRNITIINRKGTGGKAGVLNDALKMADGEYICIYDADAMPETNALYFLVKEVMKDPERRVASFGRNKTRNAKQNFLTRCINQEIVVTQRVHHVGMWHLFKIGRIPGTNFIIQTEFVKSIGGWRNGALTEDTDISFKIMQSGKLIALAYNSEAFQQEPETLKSYYMQRKRWAKGNYEVVISNFKHLFGKGNWRVKLEVANYSCIFF
;
A
#
# COMPACT_ATOMS: atom_id res chain seq x y z
N MET A 1 0.17 22.86 -39.67
CA MET A 1 -0.86 23.08 -38.62
C MET A 1 -0.86 21.97 -37.57
N VAL A 2 -1.14 20.71 -37.91
CA VAL A 2 -1.17 19.58 -36.93
C VAL A 2 0.14 19.41 -36.18
N SER A 3 1.29 19.47 -36.88
CA SER A 3 2.62 19.36 -36.28
C SER A 3 2.92 20.48 -35.28
N GLN A 4 2.58 21.72 -35.62
CA GLN A 4 2.77 22.88 -34.70
C GLN A 4 1.85 22.79 -33.48
N PHE A 5 0.59 22.34 -33.65
CA PHE A 5 -0.33 22.11 -32.56
C PHE A 5 0.20 21.03 -31.60
N LEU A 6 0.65 19.90 -32.14
CA LEU A 6 1.24 18.83 -31.33
C LEU A 6 2.49 19.30 -30.58
N MET A 7 3.36 20.06 -31.22
CA MET A 7 4.56 20.63 -30.58
C MET A 7 4.18 21.56 -29.42
N ILE A 8 3.25 22.49 -29.63
CA ILE A 8 2.79 23.42 -28.59
C ILE A 8 2.13 22.65 -27.45
N PHE A 9 1.26 21.68 -27.74
CA PHE A 9 0.61 20.83 -26.74
C PHE A 9 1.63 20.07 -25.91
N THR A 10 2.65 19.47 -26.55
CA THR A 10 3.72 18.76 -25.85
C THR A 10 4.52 19.68 -24.95
N LEU A 11 4.90 20.88 -25.44
CA LEU A 11 5.62 21.87 -24.63
C LEU A 11 4.82 22.31 -23.41
N ILE A 12 3.53 22.61 -23.58
CA ILE A 12 2.64 22.98 -22.47
C ILE A 12 2.54 21.84 -21.46
N SER A 13 2.37 20.58 -21.92
CA SER A 13 2.29 19.41 -21.04
C SER A 13 3.56 19.21 -20.23
N ILE A 14 4.75 19.40 -20.84
CA ILE A 14 6.05 19.35 -20.16
C ILE A 14 6.12 20.42 -19.08
N TRP A 15 5.76 21.67 -19.39
CA TRP A 15 5.80 22.76 -18.43
C TRP A 15 4.82 22.53 -17.25
N ILE A 16 3.62 22.05 -17.53
CA ILE A 16 2.65 21.69 -16.48
C ILE A 16 3.23 20.62 -15.56
N SER A 17 3.83 19.57 -16.14
CA SER A 17 4.42 18.47 -15.37
C SER A 17 5.62 18.94 -14.52
N LEU A 18 6.47 19.81 -15.06
CA LEU A 18 7.61 20.40 -14.33
C LEU A 18 7.14 21.28 -13.17
N ILE A 19 6.19 22.18 -13.40
CA ILE A 19 5.63 23.04 -12.36
C ILE A 19 4.99 22.18 -11.27
N TRP A 20 4.19 21.17 -11.66
CA TRP A 20 3.61 20.22 -10.73
C TRP A 20 4.65 19.50 -9.88
N GLY A 21 5.71 19.00 -10.51
CA GLY A 21 6.85 18.36 -9.82
C GLY A 21 7.50 19.30 -8.80
N VAL A 22 7.72 20.57 -9.16
CA VAL A 22 8.27 21.58 -8.24
C VAL A 22 7.33 21.85 -7.06
N VAL A 23 6.03 21.98 -7.30
CA VAL A 23 5.02 22.17 -6.22
C VAL A 23 5.05 21.02 -5.23
N ILE A 24 5.09 19.80 -5.72
CA ILE A 24 5.15 18.60 -4.86
C ILE A 24 6.47 18.53 -4.11
N LEU A 25 7.59 18.85 -4.76
CA LEU A 25 8.91 18.88 -4.12
C LEU A 25 8.97 19.92 -2.99
N VAL A 26 8.51 21.15 -3.25
CA VAL A 26 8.46 22.22 -2.23
C VAL A 26 7.57 21.81 -1.05
N SER A 27 6.44 21.19 -1.33
CA SER A 27 5.54 20.66 -0.29
C SER A 27 6.25 19.57 0.55
N ALA A 28 6.96 18.65 -0.09
CA ALA A 28 7.72 17.63 0.62
C ALA A 28 8.86 18.22 1.45
N VAL A 29 9.62 19.18 0.92
CA VAL A 29 10.68 19.89 1.65
C VAL A 29 10.09 20.61 2.88
N HIS A 30 8.96 21.30 2.72
CA HIS A 30 8.30 21.95 3.86
C HIS A 30 7.86 20.95 4.93
N PHE A 31 7.34 19.79 4.52
CA PHE A 31 7.04 18.71 5.46
C PHE A 31 8.28 18.28 6.24
N TRP A 32 9.40 18.07 5.53
CA TRP A 32 10.67 17.64 6.14
C TRP A 32 11.23 18.67 7.12
N LEU A 33 11.19 19.94 6.77
CA LEU A 33 11.66 21.02 7.65
C LEU A 33 10.85 21.10 8.94
N LYS A 34 9.55 20.82 8.87
CA LYS A 34 8.67 20.80 10.07
C LYS A 34 8.80 19.53 10.92
N HIS A 35 9.24 18.43 10.31
CA HIS A 35 9.30 17.12 10.96
C HIS A 35 10.73 16.57 10.96
N SER A 36 11.75 17.46 10.97
CA SER A 36 13.17 17.07 10.99
C SER A 36 13.55 16.25 12.21
N ASP A 37 12.84 16.42 13.33
CA ASP A 37 13.03 15.69 14.57
C ASP A 37 12.06 14.51 14.70
N PHE A 38 12.07 13.59 13.71
CA PHE A 38 11.35 12.32 13.85
C PHE A 38 11.92 11.48 14.99
N LYS A 39 11.77 11.97 16.22
CA LYS A 39 11.92 11.12 17.40
C LYS A 39 10.83 10.06 17.32
N VAL A 40 11.22 8.82 17.58
CA VAL A 40 10.27 7.72 17.75
C VAL A 40 9.33 8.16 18.87
N ASP A 41 8.17 8.62 18.49
CA ASP A 41 7.15 9.10 19.40
C ASP A 41 6.61 7.87 20.13
N LYS A 42 7.04 7.70 21.39
CA LYS A 42 6.62 6.59 22.25
C LYS A 42 5.34 6.92 23.03
N GLU A 43 4.52 7.85 22.49
CA GLU A 43 3.22 8.09 23.10
C GLU A 43 2.38 6.82 23.06
N GLU A 44 1.87 6.42 24.21
CA GLU A 44 0.91 5.33 24.27
C GLU A 44 -0.36 5.71 23.52
N LEU A 45 -0.92 4.76 22.79
CA LEU A 45 -2.22 4.96 22.16
C LEU A 45 -3.29 5.03 23.25
N PRO A 46 -4.38 5.81 23.07
CA PRO A 46 -5.49 5.84 24.02
C PRO A 46 -6.07 4.44 24.28
N TYR A 47 -6.08 3.60 23.24
CA TYR A 47 -6.35 2.17 23.29
C TYR A 47 -5.69 1.48 22.09
N TYR A 48 -5.55 0.17 22.16
CA TYR A 48 -5.04 -0.65 21.06
C TYR A 48 -6.20 -1.37 20.39
N PRO A 49 -6.66 -0.93 19.20
CA PRO A 49 -7.71 -1.62 18.46
C PRO A 49 -7.24 -3.02 18.02
N LYS A 50 -8.19 -3.95 17.91
CA LYS A 50 -7.91 -5.26 17.33
C LYS A 50 -7.65 -5.12 15.83
N VAL A 51 -6.58 -5.75 15.34
CA VAL A 51 -6.17 -5.70 13.94
C VAL A 51 -6.07 -7.11 13.38
N THR A 52 -6.77 -7.36 12.27
CA THR A 52 -6.59 -8.56 11.47
C THR A 52 -5.52 -8.28 10.41
N ILE A 53 -4.39 -8.97 10.49
CA ILE A 53 -3.32 -8.88 9.50
C ILE A 53 -3.50 -9.98 8.47
N VAL A 54 -3.52 -9.61 7.19
CA VAL A 54 -3.70 -10.54 6.08
C VAL A 54 -2.45 -10.57 5.22
N VAL A 55 -1.96 -11.77 4.97
CA VAL A 55 -0.83 -12.01 4.07
C VAL A 55 -1.28 -12.94 2.94
N PRO A 56 -1.58 -12.41 1.76
CA PRO A 56 -1.82 -13.21 0.57
C PRO A 56 -0.50 -13.71 -0.01
N ALA A 57 -0.35 -15.02 -0.18
CA ALA A 57 0.85 -15.63 -0.74
C ALA A 57 0.50 -16.56 -1.91
N HIS A 58 1.30 -16.49 -2.99
CA HIS A 58 1.18 -17.36 -4.15
C HIS A 58 2.57 -17.79 -4.63
N ASN A 59 2.99 -19.03 -4.29
CA ASN A 59 4.32 -19.54 -4.56
C ASN A 59 5.44 -18.68 -3.94
N GLU A 60 5.39 -18.54 -2.62
CA GLU A 60 6.28 -17.67 -1.83
C GLU A 60 7.00 -18.44 -0.71
N ASP A 61 7.27 -19.74 -0.92
CA ASP A 61 7.87 -20.64 0.09
C ASP A 61 9.21 -20.13 0.63
N VAL A 62 9.99 -19.42 -0.19
CA VAL A 62 11.30 -18.87 0.18
C VAL A 62 11.22 -17.73 1.21
N VAL A 63 10.15 -16.94 1.19
CA VAL A 63 10.08 -15.69 1.95
C VAL A 63 8.99 -15.64 3.01
N ILE A 64 7.89 -16.39 2.85
CA ILE A 64 6.71 -16.31 3.71
C ILE A 64 7.00 -16.54 5.19
N SER A 65 7.89 -17.49 5.51
CA SER A 65 8.28 -17.79 6.88
C SER A 65 8.94 -16.59 7.57
N GLN A 66 9.81 -15.85 6.87
CA GLN A 66 10.45 -14.64 7.40
C GLN A 66 9.45 -13.51 7.61
N THR A 67 8.55 -13.30 6.66
CA THR A 67 7.51 -12.29 6.74
C THR A 67 6.54 -12.57 7.89
N ALA A 68 6.05 -13.80 8.03
CA ALA A 68 5.19 -14.19 9.13
C ALA A 68 5.85 -13.98 10.50
N LYS A 69 7.13 -14.35 10.65
CA LYS A 69 7.91 -14.08 11.88
C LYS A 69 8.08 -12.58 12.15
N ALA A 70 8.37 -11.78 11.13
CA ALA A 70 8.48 -10.33 11.29
C ALA A 70 7.16 -9.72 11.79
N ILE A 71 6.02 -10.16 11.26
CA ILE A 71 4.69 -9.74 11.68
C ILE A 71 4.40 -10.14 13.13
N LEU A 72 4.67 -11.39 13.49
CA LEU A 72 4.42 -11.92 14.83
C LEU A 72 5.30 -11.26 15.90
N ASN A 73 6.44 -10.71 15.51
CA ASN A 73 7.39 -10.00 16.39
C ASN A 73 7.19 -8.48 16.41
N MET A 74 6.14 -7.95 15.80
CA MET A 74 5.83 -6.53 15.90
C MET A 74 5.48 -6.15 17.34
N ASN A 75 5.89 -4.92 17.72
CA ASN A 75 5.60 -4.33 19.03
C ASN A 75 4.15 -3.80 19.08
N TYR A 76 3.21 -4.75 19.21
CA TYR A 76 1.78 -4.52 19.36
C TYR A 76 1.21 -5.58 20.32
N PRO A 77 0.19 -5.28 21.15
CA PRO A 77 -0.38 -6.26 22.08
C PRO A 77 -0.84 -7.52 21.33
N HIS A 78 -0.35 -8.67 21.78
CA HIS A 78 -0.50 -9.93 21.07
C HIS A 78 -1.96 -10.41 20.98
N ASP A 79 -2.75 -10.13 22.02
CA ASP A 79 -4.19 -10.40 22.08
C ASP A 79 -5.01 -9.51 21.15
N LYS A 80 -4.41 -8.45 20.61
CA LYS A 80 -5.00 -7.50 19.68
C LYS A 80 -4.62 -7.76 18.22
N VAL A 81 -3.87 -8.82 17.94
CA VAL A 81 -3.45 -9.19 16.57
C VAL A 81 -4.02 -10.55 16.20
N GLU A 82 -4.74 -10.59 15.10
CA GLU A 82 -5.12 -11.80 14.38
C GLU A 82 -4.32 -11.88 13.09
N LEU A 83 -3.64 -12.99 12.82
CA LEU A 83 -2.85 -13.19 11.59
C LEU A 83 -3.52 -14.23 10.70
N LEU A 84 -3.90 -13.83 9.49
CA LEU A 84 -4.45 -14.69 8.44
C LEU A 84 -3.42 -14.87 7.33
N LEU A 85 -2.85 -16.07 7.19
CA LEU A 85 -1.92 -16.44 6.14
C LEU A 85 -2.67 -17.23 5.06
N PHE A 86 -2.72 -16.69 3.85
CA PHE A 86 -3.37 -17.34 2.72
C PHE A 86 -2.35 -17.90 1.75
N ALA A 87 -2.27 -19.22 1.63
CA ALA A 87 -1.61 -19.89 0.53
C ALA A 87 -2.60 -20.04 -0.63
N ASP A 88 -2.60 -19.08 -1.57
CA ASP A 88 -3.59 -19.01 -2.66
C ASP A 88 -3.09 -19.69 -3.93
N ASN A 89 -3.73 -20.81 -4.28
CA ASN A 89 -3.40 -21.59 -5.49
C ASN A 89 -1.90 -21.96 -5.59
N CYS A 90 -1.23 -22.20 -4.46
CA CYS A 90 0.18 -22.56 -4.43
C CYS A 90 0.43 -23.96 -4.98
N SER A 91 1.56 -24.11 -5.70
CA SER A 91 2.09 -25.38 -6.19
C SER A 91 3.43 -25.76 -5.53
N ASP A 92 4.00 -24.85 -4.73
CA ASP A 92 5.22 -25.01 -3.93
C ASP A 92 4.91 -25.32 -2.46
N ASN A 93 5.90 -25.16 -1.58
CA ASN A 93 5.80 -25.45 -0.15
C ASN A 93 5.27 -24.26 0.70
N THR A 94 4.70 -23.20 0.08
CA THR A 94 4.21 -21.99 0.80
C THR A 94 3.28 -22.37 1.98
N TYR A 95 2.33 -23.28 1.76
CA TYR A 95 1.39 -23.69 2.81
C TYR A 95 2.10 -24.40 3.97
N GLN A 96 3.04 -25.30 3.67
CA GLN A 96 3.82 -26.02 4.66
C GLN A 96 4.72 -25.08 5.48
N GLU A 97 5.32 -24.09 4.84
CA GLU A 97 6.11 -23.06 5.53
C GLU A 97 5.27 -22.23 6.50
N CYS A 98 4.03 -21.90 6.13
CA CYS A 98 3.10 -21.23 7.03
C CYS A 98 2.79 -22.11 8.27
N LEU A 99 2.48 -23.40 8.07
CA LEU A 99 2.22 -24.35 9.16
C LEU A 99 3.45 -24.51 10.07
N ALA A 100 4.66 -24.55 9.50
CA ALA A 100 5.90 -24.64 10.25
C ALA A 100 6.08 -23.43 11.19
N VAL A 101 5.77 -22.22 10.73
CA VAL A 101 5.81 -21.02 11.59
C VAL A 101 4.79 -21.10 12.72
N GLN A 102 3.54 -21.51 12.44
CA GLN A 102 2.50 -21.65 13.47
C GLN A 102 2.87 -22.66 14.56
N ALA A 103 3.59 -23.72 14.18
CA ALA A 103 3.99 -24.78 15.10
C ALA A 103 5.18 -24.39 16.02
N LEU A 104 5.82 -23.24 15.82
CA LEU A 104 6.95 -22.80 16.64
C LEU A 104 6.47 -22.49 18.07
N PRO A 105 7.17 -23.02 19.10
CA PRO A 105 6.80 -22.84 20.51
C PRO A 105 6.71 -21.36 20.93
N GLU A 106 7.52 -20.50 20.32
CA GLU A 106 7.55 -19.05 20.58
C GLU A 106 6.27 -18.33 20.18
N TYR A 107 5.46 -18.94 19.30
CA TYR A 107 4.16 -18.40 18.85
C TYR A 107 2.96 -19.17 19.39
N ALA A 108 3.18 -20.06 20.36
CA ALA A 108 2.08 -20.77 21.02
C ALA A 108 1.11 -19.78 21.67
N GLY A 109 -0.18 -19.99 21.44
CA GLY A 109 -1.23 -19.10 21.94
C GLY A 109 -1.46 -17.80 21.13
N ARG A 110 -0.72 -17.58 20.04
CA ARG A 110 -0.99 -16.49 19.11
C ARG A 110 -2.18 -16.83 18.22
N ASN A 111 -2.98 -15.82 17.89
CA ASN A 111 -4.11 -16.00 16.97
C ASN A 111 -3.62 -16.03 15.52
N ILE A 112 -3.30 -17.22 15.02
CA ILE A 112 -2.79 -17.46 13.66
C ILE A 112 -3.72 -18.44 12.97
N THR A 113 -4.26 -18.06 11.82
CA THR A 113 -5.07 -18.93 10.95
C THR A 113 -4.39 -19.07 9.59
N ILE A 114 -4.20 -20.30 9.14
CA ILE A 114 -3.58 -20.61 7.86
C ILE A 114 -4.62 -21.21 6.92
N ILE A 115 -4.76 -20.62 5.75
CA ILE A 115 -5.77 -20.96 4.78
C ILE A 115 -5.11 -21.45 3.48
N ASN A 116 -5.30 -22.73 3.14
CA ASN A 116 -4.94 -23.26 1.81
C ASN A 116 -6.11 -22.98 0.87
N ARG A 117 -6.03 -21.84 0.17
CA ARG A 117 -7.10 -21.36 -0.69
C ARG A 117 -6.96 -21.92 -2.11
N LYS A 118 -8.06 -22.41 -2.65
CA LYS A 118 -8.21 -22.71 -4.08
C LYS A 118 -9.36 -21.86 -4.59
N GLY A 119 -9.01 -20.73 -5.24
CA GLY A 119 -10.02 -19.74 -5.60
C GLY A 119 -9.62 -18.88 -6.81
N THR A 120 -10.53 -18.02 -7.22
CA THR A 120 -10.35 -17.04 -8.31
C THR A 120 -10.19 -15.63 -7.74
N GLY A 121 -9.90 -14.66 -8.62
CA GLY A 121 -9.84 -13.24 -8.26
C GLY A 121 -8.45 -12.76 -7.81
N GLY A 122 -7.46 -13.66 -7.76
CA GLY A 122 -6.10 -13.30 -7.35
C GLY A 122 -6.05 -12.67 -5.96
N LYS A 123 -5.13 -11.72 -5.73
CA LYS A 123 -4.96 -11.03 -4.45
C LYS A 123 -6.26 -10.38 -3.95
N ALA A 124 -7.03 -9.70 -4.82
CA ALA A 124 -8.32 -9.12 -4.46
C ALA A 124 -9.33 -10.17 -3.96
N GLY A 125 -9.34 -11.36 -4.57
CA GLY A 125 -10.15 -12.48 -4.12
C GLY A 125 -9.77 -12.97 -2.73
N VAL A 126 -8.46 -13.10 -2.44
CA VAL A 126 -7.94 -13.43 -1.11
C VAL A 126 -8.37 -12.38 -0.08
N LEU A 127 -8.20 -11.09 -0.40
CA LEU A 127 -8.56 -10.00 0.51
C LEU A 127 -10.06 -9.96 0.81
N ASN A 128 -10.91 -10.27 -0.17
CA ASN A 128 -12.36 -10.36 0.05
C ASN A 128 -12.76 -11.56 0.90
N ASP A 129 -12.07 -12.70 0.77
CA ASP A 129 -12.31 -13.84 1.64
C ASP A 129 -11.80 -13.58 3.05
N ALA A 130 -10.64 -12.94 3.19
CA ALA A 130 -10.12 -12.48 4.49
C ALA A 130 -11.08 -11.49 5.17
N LEU A 131 -11.69 -10.56 4.41
CA LEU A 131 -12.65 -9.58 4.93
C LEU A 131 -13.89 -10.23 5.58
N LYS A 132 -14.31 -11.40 5.10
CA LYS A 132 -15.42 -12.16 5.70
C LYS A 132 -15.04 -12.81 7.02
N MET A 133 -13.75 -13.11 7.20
CA MET A 133 -13.20 -13.78 8.38
C MET A 133 -12.69 -12.79 9.43
N ALA A 134 -12.32 -11.58 8.99
CA ALA A 134 -11.67 -10.58 9.81
C ALA A 134 -12.53 -10.17 11.01
N ASP A 135 -11.95 -10.29 12.20
CA ASP A 135 -12.54 -9.96 13.49
C ASP A 135 -11.93 -8.64 14.08
N GLY A 136 -10.95 -8.05 13.40
CA GLY A 136 -10.32 -6.82 13.79
C GLY A 136 -11.13 -5.57 13.40
N GLU A 137 -11.04 -4.51 14.20
CA GLU A 137 -11.55 -3.17 13.86
C GLU A 137 -10.89 -2.64 12.58
N TYR A 138 -9.66 -3.04 12.36
CA TYR A 138 -8.89 -2.73 11.17
C TYR A 138 -8.38 -4.00 10.51
N ILE A 139 -8.32 -3.98 9.18
CA ILE A 139 -7.61 -4.99 8.38
C ILE A 139 -6.30 -4.39 7.89
N CYS A 140 -5.19 -5.08 8.16
CA CYS A 140 -3.83 -4.70 7.75
C CYS A 140 -3.33 -5.67 6.69
N ILE A 141 -2.71 -5.17 5.63
CA ILE A 141 -2.24 -6.01 4.53
C ILE A 141 -0.73 -5.87 4.40
N TYR A 142 -0.06 -7.03 4.39
CA TYR A 142 1.35 -7.19 4.01
C TYR A 142 1.45 -8.20 2.87
N ASP A 143 2.24 -7.89 1.84
CA ASP A 143 2.60 -8.87 0.82
C ASP A 143 3.51 -9.96 1.42
N ALA A 144 3.55 -11.12 0.82
CA ALA A 144 4.29 -12.29 1.33
C ALA A 144 5.81 -12.03 1.45
N ASP A 145 6.36 -11.08 0.71
CA ASP A 145 7.76 -10.65 0.73
C ASP A 145 8.02 -9.37 1.55
N ALA A 146 6.96 -8.78 2.13
CA ALA A 146 7.02 -7.53 2.88
C ALA A 146 7.28 -7.77 4.37
N MET A 147 8.47 -7.47 4.83
CA MET A 147 8.88 -7.58 6.23
C MET A 147 8.69 -6.24 6.95
N PRO A 148 7.66 -6.10 7.82
CA PRO A 148 7.46 -4.87 8.58
C PRO A 148 8.58 -4.68 9.63
N GLU A 149 8.90 -3.41 9.91
CA GLU A 149 9.69 -3.06 11.10
C GLU A 149 8.85 -3.23 12.38
N THR A 150 9.54 -3.40 13.50
CA THR A 150 8.92 -3.74 14.79
C THR A 150 7.77 -2.83 15.19
N ASN A 151 7.82 -1.53 14.88
CA ASN A 151 6.79 -0.55 15.24
C ASN A 151 5.86 -0.18 14.06
N ALA A 152 5.92 -0.90 12.94
CA ALA A 152 5.18 -0.53 11.73
C ALA A 152 3.66 -0.45 11.98
N LEU A 153 3.08 -1.48 12.59
CA LEU A 153 1.65 -1.53 12.90
C LEU A 153 1.23 -0.41 13.85
N TYR A 154 2.01 -0.16 14.88
CA TYR A 154 1.75 0.94 15.82
C TYR A 154 1.61 2.29 15.11
N PHE A 155 2.52 2.62 14.19
CA PHE A 155 2.46 3.88 13.45
C PHE A 155 1.29 3.96 12.47
N LEU A 156 0.91 2.84 11.84
CA LEU A 156 -0.29 2.79 11.00
C LEU A 156 -1.54 3.09 11.82
N VAL A 157 -1.70 2.43 12.96
CA VAL A 157 -2.84 2.62 13.88
C VAL A 157 -2.85 4.05 14.42
N LYS A 158 -1.71 4.56 14.90
CA LYS A 158 -1.59 5.93 15.41
C LYS A 158 -2.10 6.97 14.42
N GLU A 159 -1.80 6.80 13.12
CA GLU A 159 -2.21 7.76 12.09
C GLU A 159 -3.71 7.75 11.82
N VAL A 160 -4.38 6.60 11.78
CA VAL A 160 -5.85 6.57 11.60
C VAL A 160 -6.57 7.08 12.83
N MET A 161 -6.05 6.81 14.04
CA MET A 161 -6.66 7.24 15.29
C MET A 161 -6.63 8.75 15.54
N LYS A 162 -5.81 9.52 14.81
CA LYS A 162 -5.80 11.00 14.89
C LYS A 162 -7.13 11.63 14.42
N ASP A 163 -7.86 10.98 13.54
CA ASP A 163 -9.16 11.44 13.02
C ASP A 163 -9.91 10.24 12.42
N PRO A 164 -10.41 9.31 13.24
CA PRO A 164 -10.95 8.04 12.78
C PRO A 164 -12.23 8.17 11.93
N GLU A 165 -12.95 9.28 12.05
CA GLU A 165 -14.11 9.55 11.22
C GLU A 165 -13.73 9.87 9.77
N ARG A 166 -12.60 10.56 9.56
CA ARG A 166 -12.15 10.97 8.23
C ARG A 166 -11.05 10.08 7.68
N ARG A 167 -10.12 9.63 8.52
CA ARG A 167 -8.99 8.77 8.14
C ARG A 167 -9.39 7.31 8.28
N VAL A 168 -9.98 6.75 7.25
CA VAL A 168 -10.42 5.34 7.27
C VAL A 168 -9.29 4.37 6.94
N ALA A 169 -8.18 4.86 6.44
CA ALA A 169 -7.00 4.07 6.13
C ALA A 169 -5.71 4.85 6.43
N SER A 170 -4.63 4.12 6.65
CA SER A 170 -3.28 4.67 6.61
C SER A 170 -2.32 3.71 5.92
N PHE A 171 -1.25 4.25 5.35
CA PHE A 171 -0.20 3.48 4.71
C PHE A 171 1.18 3.95 5.15
N GLY A 172 2.11 3.01 5.18
CA GLY A 172 3.49 3.25 5.52
C GLY A 172 4.40 3.37 4.29
N ARG A 173 5.69 3.33 4.53
CA ARG A 173 6.73 3.36 3.51
C ARG A 173 7.30 1.97 3.30
N ASN A 174 7.65 1.67 2.06
CA ASN A 174 8.38 0.47 1.70
C ASN A 174 9.85 0.81 1.45
N LYS A 175 10.75 -0.04 1.90
CA LYS A 175 12.19 0.03 1.68
C LYS A 175 12.64 -1.17 0.85
N THR A 176 13.56 -0.96 -0.07
CA THR A 176 14.14 -2.03 -0.87
C THR A 176 15.12 -2.85 -0.02
N ARG A 177 14.82 -4.13 0.20
CA ARG A 177 15.69 -5.06 0.96
C ARG A 177 16.98 -5.36 0.20
N ASN A 178 16.88 -5.62 -1.08
CA ASN A 178 18.02 -5.96 -1.96
C ASN A 178 18.58 -4.77 -2.74
N ALA A 179 18.51 -3.55 -2.19
CA ALA A 179 18.94 -2.31 -2.86
C ALA A 179 20.40 -2.34 -3.37
N LYS A 180 21.28 -3.15 -2.76
CA LYS A 180 22.71 -3.22 -3.11
C LYS A 180 23.05 -4.40 -4.04
N GLN A 181 22.07 -5.21 -4.43
CA GLN A 181 22.30 -6.46 -5.16
C GLN A 181 22.90 -6.22 -6.55
N ASN A 182 22.36 -5.27 -7.33
CA ASN A 182 22.86 -4.92 -8.64
C ASN A 182 22.50 -3.49 -9.03
N PHE A 183 22.85 -3.07 -10.26
CA PHE A 183 22.57 -1.72 -10.74
C PHE A 183 21.06 -1.45 -10.87
N LEU A 184 20.27 -2.43 -11.35
CA LEU A 184 18.83 -2.29 -11.49
C LEU A 184 18.14 -2.08 -10.13
N THR A 185 18.48 -2.88 -9.13
CA THR A 185 17.89 -2.75 -7.79
C THR A 185 18.25 -1.42 -7.12
N ARG A 186 19.44 -0.85 -7.42
CA ARG A 186 19.81 0.52 -6.99
C ARG A 186 18.93 1.58 -7.65
N CYS A 187 18.67 1.45 -8.95
CA CYS A 187 17.77 2.36 -9.66
C CYS A 187 16.34 2.28 -9.12
N ILE A 188 15.82 1.07 -8.91
CA ILE A 188 14.49 0.87 -8.32
C ILE A 188 14.42 1.45 -6.90
N ASN A 189 15.44 1.25 -6.09
CA ASN A 189 15.51 1.85 -4.75
C ASN A 189 15.43 3.37 -4.81
N GLN A 190 16.12 4.03 -5.74
CA GLN A 190 16.03 5.48 -5.92
C GLN A 190 14.62 5.91 -6.34
N GLU A 191 14.00 5.20 -7.26
CA GLU A 191 12.62 5.45 -7.66
C GLU A 191 11.67 5.37 -6.45
N ILE A 192 11.77 4.32 -5.64
CA ILE A 192 10.96 4.12 -4.44
C ILE A 192 11.19 5.25 -3.44
N VAL A 193 12.44 5.62 -3.17
CA VAL A 193 12.78 6.71 -2.24
C VAL A 193 12.18 8.03 -2.72
N VAL A 194 12.33 8.39 -4.00
CA VAL A 194 11.75 9.61 -4.56
C VAL A 194 10.23 9.58 -4.49
N THR A 195 9.62 8.49 -4.91
CA THR A 195 8.15 8.35 -4.88
C THR A 195 7.61 8.51 -3.46
N GLN A 196 8.22 7.87 -2.47
CA GLN A 196 7.69 7.88 -1.11
C GLN A 196 8.07 9.12 -0.32
N ARG A 197 9.31 9.63 -0.47
CA ARG A 197 9.79 10.79 0.29
C ARG A 197 9.43 12.13 -0.32
N VAL A 198 9.17 12.16 -1.62
CA VAL A 198 8.81 13.40 -2.30
C VAL A 198 7.34 13.37 -2.70
N HIS A 199 6.95 12.41 -3.55
CA HIS A 199 5.61 12.43 -4.13
C HIS A 199 4.53 12.14 -3.08
N HIS A 200 4.58 11.01 -2.36
CA HIS A 200 3.56 10.68 -1.36
C HIS A 200 3.52 11.68 -0.21
N VAL A 201 4.68 12.09 0.29
CA VAL A 201 4.78 13.11 1.34
C VAL A 201 4.22 14.45 0.87
N GLY A 202 4.62 14.93 -0.31
CA GLY A 202 4.15 16.20 -0.86
C GLY A 202 2.65 16.22 -1.12
N MET A 203 2.11 15.15 -1.71
CA MET A 203 0.67 14.99 -1.96
C MET A 203 -0.13 14.94 -0.65
N TRP A 204 0.34 14.18 0.34
CA TRP A 204 -0.31 14.14 1.64
C TRP A 204 -0.22 15.47 2.39
N HIS A 205 0.95 16.10 2.41
CA HIS A 205 1.15 17.34 3.14
C HIS A 205 0.26 18.47 2.61
N LEU A 206 0.24 18.67 1.28
CA LEU A 206 -0.46 19.77 0.64
C LEU A 206 -1.98 19.50 0.43
N PHE A 207 -2.31 18.33 -0.08
CA PHE A 207 -3.68 18.02 -0.56
C PHE A 207 -4.44 17.03 0.31
N LYS A 208 -3.78 16.40 1.29
CA LYS A 208 -4.32 15.25 2.05
C LYS A 208 -4.78 14.13 1.11
N ILE A 209 -3.98 13.88 0.08
CA ILE A 209 -4.15 12.77 -0.84
C ILE A 209 -3.10 11.72 -0.50
N GLY A 210 -3.56 10.56 -0.05
CA GLY A 210 -2.77 9.37 0.16
C GLY A 210 -3.17 8.28 -0.81
N ARG A 211 -2.26 7.35 -1.07
CA ARG A 211 -2.47 6.16 -1.93
C ARG A 211 -1.99 4.93 -1.21
N ILE A 212 -2.76 3.89 -1.27
CA ILE A 212 -2.36 2.58 -0.76
C ILE A 212 -1.34 1.98 -1.72
N PRO A 213 -0.14 1.59 -1.25
CA PRO A 213 0.95 1.09 -2.10
C PRO A 213 0.94 -0.44 -2.29
N GLY A 214 -0.19 -1.11 -2.02
CA GLY A 214 -0.34 -2.55 -2.15
C GLY A 214 0.06 -3.36 -0.91
N THR A 215 0.96 -2.86 -0.08
CA THR A 215 1.44 -3.48 1.16
C THR A 215 1.67 -2.43 2.24
N ASN A 216 1.88 -2.85 3.50
CA ASN A 216 2.13 -1.97 4.65
C ASN A 216 1.07 -0.88 4.80
N PHE A 217 -0.19 -1.29 4.89
CA PHE A 217 -1.31 -0.38 5.12
C PHE A 217 -2.40 -1.02 5.97
N ILE A 218 -3.18 -0.17 6.64
CA ILE A 218 -4.41 -0.59 7.33
C ILE A 218 -5.60 0.19 6.81
N ILE A 219 -6.78 -0.41 6.99
CA ILE A 219 -8.07 0.18 6.63
C ILE A 219 -9.14 -0.30 7.60
N GLN A 220 -10.11 0.55 7.94
CA GLN A 220 -11.23 0.17 8.79
C GLN A 220 -12.05 -0.95 8.17
N THR A 221 -12.23 -2.05 8.90
CA THR A 221 -12.89 -3.26 8.40
C THR A 221 -14.32 -2.98 7.96
N GLU A 222 -15.11 -2.30 8.78
CA GLU A 222 -16.50 -1.98 8.46
C GLU A 222 -16.62 -1.01 7.28
N PHE A 223 -15.66 -0.07 7.14
CA PHE A 223 -15.63 0.80 5.98
C PHE A 223 -15.41 0.01 4.69
N VAL A 224 -14.45 -0.92 4.67
CA VAL A 224 -14.21 -1.78 3.48
C VAL A 224 -15.46 -2.60 3.14
N LYS A 225 -16.13 -3.17 4.14
CA LYS A 225 -17.41 -3.89 3.94
C LYS A 225 -18.46 -2.97 3.33
N SER A 226 -18.58 -1.73 3.81
CA SER A 226 -19.58 -0.75 3.34
C SER A 226 -19.42 -0.33 1.88
N ILE A 227 -18.17 -0.33 1.36
CA ILE A 227 -17.87 0.01 -0.04
C ILE A 227 -17.80 -1.21 -0.96
N GLY A 228 -18.19 -2.39 -0.45
CA GLY A 228 -18.26 -3.64 -1.21
C GLY A 228 -16.92 -4.36 -1.42
N GLY A 229 -15.90 -4.06 -0.60
CA GLY A 229 -14.61 -4.72 -0.65
C GLY A 229 -13.76 -4.36 -1.86
N TRP A 230 -12.80 -5.24 -2.18
CA TRP A 230 -11.92 -5.12 -3.33
C TRP A 230 -12.58 -5.64 -4.61
N ARG A 231 -12.29 -4.99 -5.75
CA ARG A 231 -12.78 -5.44 -7.05
C ARG A 231 -12.06 -6.73 -7.47
N ASN A 232 -12.79 -7.83 -7.54
CA ASN A 232 -12.25 -9.11 -7.97
C ASN A 232 -11.58 -9.02 -9.34
N GLY A 233 -10.38 -9.58 -9.46
CA GLY A 233 -9.62 -9.59 -10.70
C GLY A 233 -8.99 -8.25 -11.08
N ALA A 234 -9.05 -7.22 -10.21
CA ALA A 234 -8.31 -5.98 -10.44
C ALA A 234 -6.80 -6.27 -10.44
N LEU A 235 -6.09 -5.71 -11.43
CA LEU A 235 -4.64 -5.85 -11.53
C LEU A 235 -3.89 -4.94 -10.53
N THR A 236 -4.53 -3.85 -10.11
CA THR A 236 -4.07 -2.90 -9.10
C THR A 236 -5.22 -2.62 -8.14
N GLU A 237 -5.50 -3.61 -7.28
CA GLU A 237 -6.58 -3.57 -6.30
C GLU A 237 -6.39 -2.46 -5.25
N ASP A 238 -5.15 -2.10 -5.00
CA ASP A 238 -4.69 -1.01 -4.13
C ASP A 238 -5.04 0.38 -4.69
N THR A 239 -4.81 0.57 -5.98
CA THR A 239 -5.20 1.80 -6.68
C THR A 239 -6.73 1.92 -6.75
N ASP A 240 -7.44 0.84 -7.11
CA ASP A 240 -8.91 0.83 -7.17
C ASP A 240 -9.55 1.18 -5.82
N ILE A 241 -9.10 0.56 -4.72
CA ILE A 241 -9.66 0.86 -3.40
C ILE A 241 -9.28 2.27 -2.93
N SER A 242 -8.10 2.79 -3.29
CA SER A 242 -7.70 4.17 -3.00
C SER A 242 -8.67 5.17 -3.64
N PHE A 243 -9.07 4.96 -4.88
CA PHE A 243 -10.08 5.78 -5.54
C PHE A 243 -11.46 5.67 -4.89
N LYS A 244 -11.91 4.47 -4.49
CA LYS A 244 -13.18 4.27 -3.77
C LYS A 244 -13.20 5.04 -2.45
N ILE A 245 -12.10 5.00 -1.68
CA ILE A 245 -11.96 5.77 -0.43
C ILE A 245 -12.06 7.27 -0.70
N MET A 246 -11.32 7.79 -1.69
CA MET A 246 -11.38 9.21 -2.05
C MET A 246 -12.77 9.65 -2.54
N GLN A 247 -13.46 8.80 -3.31
CA GLN A 247 -14.83 9.05 -3.79
C GLN A 247 -15.82 9.17 -2.63
N SER A 248 -15.66 8.41 -1.56
CA SER A 248 -16.49 8.51 -0.36
C SER A 248 -16.20 9.75 0.49
N GLY A 249 -15.22 10.59 0.10
CA GLY A 249 -14.80 11.78 0.84
C GLY A 249 -13.88 11.48 2.03
N LYS A 250 -13.54 10.23 2.26
CA LYS A 250 -12.62 9.79 3.33
C LYS A 250 -11.15 9.96 2.91
N LEU A 251 -10.24 9.79 3.86
CA LEU A 251 -8.81 10.01 3.69
C LEU A 251 -8.01 8.72 3.92
N ILE A 252 -6.92 8.62 3.18
CA ILE A 252 -5.87 7.64 3.37
C ILE A 252 -4.66 8.38 3.92
N ALA A 253 -4.33 8.20 5.20
CA ALA A 253 -3.29 8.97 5.88
C ALA A 253 -1.90 8.37 5.64
N LEU A 254 -0.88 9.21 5.56
CA LEU A 254 0.51 8.76 5.48
C LEU A 254 1.08 8.54 6.88
N ALA A 255 1.30 7.30 7.26
CA ALA A 255 2.03 6.89 8.45
C ALA A 255 3.54 6.86 8.16
N TYR A 256 4.18 8.01 8.12
CA TYR A 256 5.55 8.15 7.62
C TYR A 256 6.57 7.27 8.36
N ASN A 257 6.38 7.02 9.65
CA ASN A 257 7.28 6.20 10.48
C ASN A 257 6.98 4.70 10.41
N SER A 258 5.90 4.29 9.75
CA SER A 258 5.65 2.88 9.47
C SER A 258 6.48 2.43 8.27
N GLU A 259 7.34 1.46 8.45
CA GLU A 259 8.26 0.98 7.42
C GLU A 259 8.17 -0.53 7.26
N ALA A 260 8.28 -1.00 6.02
CA ALA A 260 8.41 -2.41 5.68
C ALA A 260 9.48 -2.61 4.62
N PHE A 261 10.21 -3.71 4.68
CA PHE A 261 11.21 -4.08 3.68
C PHE A 261 10.58 -5.01 2.65
N GLN A 262 10.79 -4.71 1.38
CA GLN A 262 10.27 -5.46 0.24
C GLN A 262 11.40 -5.84 -0.70
N GLN A 263 11.29 -7.00 -1.35
CA GLN A 263 12.27 -7.42 -2.35
C GLN A 263 11.87 -6.91 -3.73
N GLU A 264 12.83 -6.26 -4.41
CA GLU A 264 12.62 -5.72 -5.73
C GLU A 264 13.14 -6.66 -6.83
N PRO A 265 12.61 -6.58 -8.06
CA PRO A 265 13.06 -7.36 -9.19
C PRO A 265 14.56 -7.22 -9.47
N GLU A 266 15.26 -8.34 -9.63
CA GLU A 266 16.71 -8.37 -9.87
C GLU A 266 17.08 -8.44 -11.36
N THR A 267 16.09 -8.74 -12.23
CA THR A 267 16.29 -8.84 -13.68
C THR A 267 15.41 -7.85 -14.43
N LEU A 268 15.90 -7.36 -15.58
CA LEU A 268 15.10 -6.50 -16.47
C LEU A 268 13.80 -7.16 -16.93
N LYS A 269 13.80 -8.48 -17.12
CA LYS A 269 12.59 -9.21 -17.51
C LYS A 269 11.53 -9.16 -16.42
N SER A 270 11.87 -9.48 -15.18
CA SER A 270 10.93 -9.43 -14.05
C SER A 270 10.45 -8.00 -13.77
N TYR A 271 11.37 -7.02 -13.84
CA TYR A 271 11.02 -5.60 -13.72
C TYR A 271 10.01 -5.18 -14.80
N TYR A 272 10.29 -5.49 -16.08
CA TYR A 272 9.38 -5.16 -17.18
C TYR A 272 8.00 -5.79 -16.99
N MET A 273 7.93 -7.06 -16.58
CA MET A 273 6.66 -7.75 -16.35
C MET A 273 5.86 -7.13 -15.20
N GLN A 274 6.54 -6.74 -14.12
CA GLN A 274 5.94 -6.04 -12.98
C GLN A 274 5.37 -4.68 -13.43
N ARG A 275 6.18 -3.86 -14.13
CA ARG A 275 5.77 -2.52 -14.60
C ARG A 275 4.65 -2.59 -15.64
N LYS A 276 4.68 -3.55 -16.54
CA LYS A 276 3.60 -3.81 -17.50
C LYS A 276 2.28 -4.10 -16.79
N ARG A 277 2.31 -4.93 -15.75
CA ARG A 277 1.12 -5.24 -14.94
C ARG A 277 0.60 -3.98 -14.23
N TRP A 278 1.47 -3.20 -13.61
CA TRP A 278 1.10 -1.96 -12.93
C TRP A 278 0.53 -0.92 -13.88
N ALA A 279 1.19 -0.70 -15.02
CA ALA A 279 0.71 0.22 -16.04
C ALA A 279 -0.70 -0.18 -16.51
N LYS A 280 -0.90 -1.45 -16.88
CA LYS A 280 -2.21 -1.93 -17.33
C LYS A 280 -3.30 -1.70 -16.27
N GLY A 281 -3.04 -2.06 -15.01
CA GLY A 281 -4.02 -1.89 -13.94
C GLY A 281 -4.32 -0.41 -13.65
N ASN A 282 -3.29 0.44 -13.63
CA ASN A 282 -3.46 1.88 -13.42
C ASN A 282 -4.25 2.53 -14.57
N TYR A 283 -4.00 2.14 -15.82
CA TYR A 283 -4.83 2.60 -16.96
C TYR A 283 -6.29 2.21 -16.80
N GLU A 284 -6.58 0.97 -16.41
CA GLU A 284 -7.96 0.52 -16.17
C GLU A 284 -8.66 1.38 -15.10
N VAL A 285 -7.95 1.69 -14.00
CA VAL A 285 -8.49 2.54 -12.93
C VAL A 285 -8.68 3.99 -13.40
N VAL A 286 -7.72 4.58 -14.11
CA VAL A 286 -7.83 5.95 -14.62
C VAL A 286 -8.99 6.06 -15.59
N ILE A 287 -9.10 5.15 -16.57
CA ILE A 287 -10.19 5.18 -17.56
C ILE A 287 -11.55 5.03 -16.87
N SER A 288 -11.70 4.11 -15.92
CA SER A 288 -12.95 3.92 -15.19
C SER A 288 -13.35 5.14 -14.34
N ASN A 289 -12.37 5.93 -13.90
CA ASN A 289 -12.57 7.14 -13.10
C ASN A 289 -12.57 8.44 -13.92
N PHE A 290 -12.26 8.39 -15.22
CA PHE A 290 -12.12 9.58 -16.07
C PHE A 290 -13.38 10.46 -16.10
N LYS A 291 -14.56 9.84 -16.06
CA LYS A 291 -15.86 10.54 -15.98
C LYS A 291 -15.95 11.51 -14.77
N HIS A 292 -15.23 11.23 -13.69
CA HIS A 292 -15.24 12.06 -12.48
C HIS A 292 -14.51 13.39 -12.65
N LEU A 293 -13.69 13.58 -13.68
CA LEU A 293 -13.07 14.87 -14.00
C LEU A 293 -14.11 15.96 -14.28
N PHE A 294 -15.20 15.61 -14.96
CA PHE A 294 -16.19 16.55 -15.49
C PHE A 294 -17.45 16.69 -14.63
N GLY A 295 -17.63 15.83 -13.61
CA GLY A 295 -18.82 15.81 -12.76
C GLY A 295 -18.72 16.68 -11.50
N LYS A 296 -19.83 16.78 -10.76
CA LYS A 296 -19.85 17.27 -9.37
C LYS A 296 -19.27 16.20 -8.45
N GLY A 297 -17.95 16.06 -8.39
CA GLY A 297 -17.27 15.03 -7.60
C GLY A 297 -16.26 15.61 -6.61
N ASN A 298 -15.71 14.74 -5.76
CA ASN A 298 -14.65 15.10 -4.83
C ASN A 298 -13.44 15.65 -5.62
N TRP A 299 -13.01 16.86 -5.29
CA TRP A 299 -11.88 17.52 -5.98
C TRP A 299 -10.56 16.71 -5.88
N ARG A 300 -10.39 15.91 -4.80
CA ARG A 300 -9.22 15.02 -4.67
C ARG A 300 -9.21 13.94 -5.73
N VAL A 301 -10.36 13.36 -6.06
CA VAL A 301 -10.49 12.38 -7.15
C VAL A 301 -10.12 13.04 -8.48
N LYS A 302 -10.60 14.26 -8.74
CA LYS A 302 -10.26 15.01 -9.97
C LYS A 302 -8.76 15.27 -10.08
N LEU A 303 -8.16 15.74 -8.99
CA LEU A 303 -6.74 16.03 -8.94
C LEU A 303 -5.92 14.74 -9.12
N GLU A 304 -6.37 13.63 -8.54
CA GLU A 304 -5.70 12.36 -8.64
C GLU A 304 -5.80 11.74 -10.04
N VAL A 305 -6.96 11.80 -10.68
CA VAL A 305 -7.10 11.38 -12.09
C VAL A 305 -6.22 12.23 -12.99
N ALA A 306 -6.18 13.56 -12.79
CA ALA A 306 -5.30 14.44 -13.55
C ALA A 306 -3.81 14.12 -13.34
N ASN A 307 -3.41 13.88 -12.08
CA ASN A 307 -2.05 13.52 -11.72
C ASN A 307 -1.63 12.18 -12.36
N TYR A 308 -2.47 11.16 -12.32
CA TYR A 308 -2.19 9.90 -13.02
C TYR A 308 -2.12 10.08 -14.54
N SER A 309 -3.00 10.90 -15.11
CA SER A 309 -2.95 11.20 -16.54
C SER A 309 -1.64 11.89 -16.94
N CYS A 310 -1.12 12.81 -16.12
CA CYS A 310 0.19 13.46 -16.36
C CYS A 310 1.39 12.52 -16.22
N ILE A 311 1.26 11.44 -15.44
CA ILE A 311 2.36 10.47 -15.24
C ILE A 311 2.39 9.42 -16.36
N PHE A 312 1.23 9.03 -16.89
CA PHE A 312 1.10 7.89 -17.79
C PHE A 312 0.74 8.27 -19.24
N PHE A 313 0.40 9.49 -19.54
CA PHE A 313 0.14 10.05 -20.86
C PHE A 313 1.06 11.22 -21.18
#